data_fcc9eb09581ae48013585617546c3f96
#
_entry.id   fcc9eb09581ae48013585617546c3f96
#
_cell.length_a   1.000
_cell.length_b   1.000
_cell.length_c   1.000
_cell.angle_alpha   90.00
_cell.angle_beta   90.00
_cell.angle_gamma   90.00
#
_symmetry.space_group_name_H-M   'P 1'
#
loop_
_entity.id
_entity.type
_entity.pdbx_description
1 polymer ?
#
loop_
_entity_poly.entity_id
_entity_poly.type
_entity_poly.pdbx_seq_one_letter_code
_entity_poly.pdbx_strand_id
1 'polypeptide(L)'
;MKVCFSLHYVTKPGEDLFIIGSDERLGNWDQNQGVAMTWTEGNVWKCEMDLPAGGVFFYKYLVKLPGNGFKWQDGANNLLVLPEPWDVPEGGVFMADDDFGGVTREAQTQLAVKLISTEKEKVQLRVEANKAKEMTKAALQELLVAREELNKAQEKLAAYEGNVQTAFNGQLNGGANQR
;
A
#
# COMPACT_ATOMS: atom_id res chain seq x y z
N MET A 1 8.80 -5.91 -6.52
CA MET A 1 7.51 -6.60 -6.80
C MET A 1 7.63 -7.32 -8.12
N LYS A 2 7.19 -8.58 -8.18
CA LYS A 2 7.15 -9.32 -9.43
C LYS A 2 5.97 -8.85 -10.30
N VAL A 3 6.24 -8.52 -11.56
CA VAL A 3 5.26 -8.11 -12.57
C VAL A 3 5.32 -9.10 -13.71
N CYS A 4 4.17 -9.60 -14.13
CA CYS A 4 4.02 -10.42 -15.31
C CYS A 4 3.26 -9.62 -16.36
N PHE A 5 3.94 -9.25 -17.43
CA PHE A 5 3.32 -8.66 -18.62
C PHE A 5 2.80 -9.78 -19.52
N SER A 6 1.58 -9.63 -20.00
CA SER A 6 0.90 -10.58 -20.88
C SER A 6 0.29 -9.84 -22.07
N LEU A 7 0.54 -10.32 -23.27
CA LEU A 7 0.05 -9.73 -24.51
C LEU A 7 -0.37 -10.80 -25.49
N HIS A 8 -1.60 -10.72 -25.99
CA HIS A 8 -2.01 -11.54 -27.14
C HIS A 8 -1.60 -10.87 -28.43
N TYR A 9 -0.69 -11.52 -29.19
CA TYR A 9 -0.25 -11.03 -30.50
C TYR A 9 0.21 -12.17 -31.39
N VAL A 10 -0.33 -12.20 -32.63
CA VAL A 10 0.04 -13.21 -33.65
C VAL A 10 1.26 -12.71 -34.41
N THR A 11 2.40 -13.34 -34.17
CA THR A 11 3.64 -13.08 -34.93
C THR A 11 3.76 -13.95 -36.18
N LYS A 12 4.55 -13.47 -37.13
CA LYS A 12 5.01 -14.26 -38.26
C LYS A 12 6.32 -14.98 -37.93
N PRO A 13 6.67 -16.04 -38.65
CA PRO A 13 7.97 -16.71 -38.49
C PRO A 13 9.15 -15.73 -38.58
N GLY A 14 10.01 -15.73 -37.55
CA GLY A 14 11.16 -14.85 -37.44
C GLY A 14 10.88 -13.48 -36.79
N GLU A 15 9.65 -13.25 -36.33
CA GLU A 15 9.31 -12.09 -35.50
C GLU A 15 9.38 -12.45 -34.02
N ASP A 16 9.98 -11.59 -33.21
CA ASP A 16 10.04 -11.70 -31.76
C ASP A 16 9.42 -10.47 -31.08
N LEU A 17 8.83 -10.65 -29.93
CA LEU A 17 8.21 -9.58 -29.17
C LEU A 17 9.09 -9.13 -28.01
N PHE A 18 9.16 -7.82 -27.80
CA PHE A 18 9.89 -7.18 -26.72
C PHE A 18 8.99 -6.18 -26.02
N ILE A 19 9.26 -5.93 -24.74
CA ILE A 19 8.72 -4.81 -23.98
C ILE A 19 9.83 -3.78 -23.76
N ILE A 20 9.50 -2.50 -23.88
CA ILE A 20 10.43 -1.39 -23.77
C ILE A 20 9.75 -0.23 -23.02
N GLY A 21 10.49 0.52 -22.22
CA GLY A 21 9.86 1.58 -21.42
C GLY A 21 10.81 2.59 -20.80
N SER A 22 10.27 3.38 -19.90
CA SER A 22 10.93 4.54 -19.28
C SER A 22 11.95 4.23 -18.19
N ASP A 23 12.00 2.99 -17.72
CA ASP A 23 12.94 2.54 -16.68
C ASP A 23 14.12 1.79 -17.30
N GLU A 24 15.27 1.78 -16.63
CA GLU A 24 16.45 1.04 -17.10
C GLU A 24 16.19 -0.46 -17.26
N ARG A 25 15.33 -1.05 -16.41
CA ARG A 25 14.89 -2.46 -16.49
C ARG A 25 14.02 -2.72 -17.71
N LEU A 26 13.43 -1.68 -18.29
CA LEU A 26 12.66 -1.68 -19.52
C LEU A 26 13.43 -1.09 -20.70
N GLY A 27 14.76 -0.92 -20.58
CA GLY A 27 15.66 -0.51 -21.63
C GLY A 27 15.67 0.99 -21.97
N ASN A 28 15.12 1.88 -21.12
CA ASN A 28 15.17 3.34 -21.32
C ASN A 28 14.79 3.81 -22.73
N TRP A 29 13.82 3.18 -23.36
CA TRP A 29 13.38 3.44 -24.74
C TRP A 29 14.43 3.12 -25.82
N ASP A 30 15.56 2.48 -25.48
CA ASP A 30 16.52 2.00 -26.47
C ASP A 30 16.02 0.65 -27.03
N GLN A 31 15.65 0.63 -28.30
CA GLN A 31 15.11 -0.53 -29.00
C GLN A 31 16.04 -1.77 -28.96
N ASN A 32 17.34 -1.57 -28.73
CA ASN A 32 18.31 -2.65 -28.62
C ASN A 32 18.40 -3.21 -27.19
N GLN A 33 17.80 -2.54 -26.21
CA GLN A 33 17.79 -2.92 -24.79
C GLN A 33 16.39 -3.35 -24.30
N GLY A 34 15.43 -3.45 -25.19
CA GLY A 34 14.10 -3.99 -24.89
C GLY A 34 14.20 -5.40 -24.30
N VAL A 35 13.31 -5.72 -23.37
CA VAL A 35 13.25 -7.03 -22.71
C VAL A 35 12.47 -8.01 -23.58
N ALA A 36 13.07 -9.13 -23.91
CA ALA A 36 12.43 -10.16 -24.74
C ALA A 36 11.24 -10.81 -24.00
N MET A 37 10.16 -11.02 -24.71
CA MET A 37 9.01 -11.77 -24.22
C MET A 37 9.09 -13.23 -24.69
N THR A 38 8.46 -14.12 -23.94
CA THR A 38 8.38 -15.55 -24.25
C THR A 38 7.02 -15.86 -24.83
N TRP A 39 6.99 -16.49 -26.01
CA TRP A 39 5.75 -16.97 -26.60
C TRP A 39 5.20 -18.17 -25.82
N THR A 40 3.88 -18.20 -25.64
CA THR A 40 3.15 -19.33 -25.06
C THR A 40 2.01 -19.74 -25.98
N GLU A 41 1.44 -20.92 -25.75
CA GLU A 41 0.32 -21.43 -26.52
C GLU A 41 -0.85 -20.43 -26.57
N GLY A 42 -1.53 -20.33 -27.70
CA GLY A 42 -2.61 -19.37 -27.94
C GLY A 42 -2.13 -17.98 -28.34
N ASN A 43 -0.89 -17.85 -28.82
CA ASN A 43 -0.27 -16.57 -29.22
C ASN A 43 -0.22 -15.54 -28.08
N VAL A 44 -0.05 -16.01 -26.86
CA VAL A 44 0.15 -15.16 -25.68
C VAL A 44 1.65 -15.04 -25.42
N TRP A 45 2.14 -13.81 -25.41
CA TRP A 45 3.51 -13.48 -25.07
C TRP A 45 3.59 -13.01 -23.62
N LYS A 46 4.59 -13.51 -22.88
CA LYS A 46 4.77 -13.19 -21.47
C LYS A 46 6.18 -12.73 -21.16
N CYS A 47 6.30 -11.82 -20.22
CA CYS A 47 7.57 -11.39 -19.64
C CYS A 47 7.38 -11.16 -18.15
N GLU A 48 8.22 -11.80 -17.34
CA GLU A 48 8.25 -11.58 -15.90
C GLU A 48 9.49 -10.79 -15.50
N MET A 49 9.32 -9.76 -14.67
CA MET A 49 10.44 -8.98 -14.15
C MET A 49 10.11 -8.40 -12.77
N ASP A 50 11.16 -7.99 -12.07
CA ASP A 50 11.01 -7.29 -10.79
C ASP A 50 11.09 -5.77 -11.01
N LEU A 51 10.00 -5.07 -10.63
CA LEU A 51 9.91 -3.60 -10.64
C LEU A 51 9.70 -3.07 -9.23
N PRO A 52 10.16 -1.84 -8.92
CA PRO A 52 9.92 -1.20 -7.64
C PRO A 52 8.43 -1.06 -7.36
N ALA A 53 7.99 -1.49 -6.18
CA ALA A 53 6.63 -1.24 -5.71
C ALA A 53 6.40 0.28 -5.53
N GLY A 54 5.16 0.74 -5.73
CA GLY A 54 4.82 2.17 -5.74
C GLY A 54 5.31 2.93 -6.99
N GLY A 55 5.98 2.25 -7.92
CA GLY A 55 6.52 2.86 -9.13
C GLY A 55 5.48 3.12 -10.22
N VAL A 56 5.77 4.10 -11.07
CA VAL A 56 4.99 4.45 -12.26
C VAL A 56 5.88 4.30 -13.48
N PHE A 57 5.45 3.48 -14.43
CA PHE A 57 6.24 3.12 -15.60
C PHE A 57 5.44 3.37 -16.88
N PHE A 58 6.08 3.98 -17.86
CA PHE A 58 5.56 4.05 -19.22
C PHE A 58 6.26 3.01 -20.07
N TYR A 59 5.52 2.28 -20.89
CA TYR A 59 6.07 1.22 -21.73
C TYR A 59 5.30 1.02 -23.03
N LYS A 60 5.90 0.32 -23.97
CA LYS A 60 5.31 -0.14 -25.22
C LYS A 60 5.79 -1.54 -25.56
N TYR A 61 5.06 -2.18 -26.45
CA TYR A 61 5.49 -3.41 -27.09
C TYR A 61 6.16 -3.11 -28.43
N LEU A 62 7.16 -3.92 -28.73
CA LEU A 62 8.02 -3.79 -29.90
C LEU A 62 8.15 -5.14 -30.58
N VAL A 63 7.77 -5.23 -31.84
CA VAL A 63 8.00 -6.43 -32.66
C VAL A 63 9.31 -6.25 -33.42
N LYS A 64 10.26 -7.14 -33.17
CA LYS A 64 11.49 -7.24 -33.96
C LYS A 64 11.17 -8.03 -35.22
N LEU A 65 11.44 -7.45 -36.38
CA LEU A 65 11.20 -8.03 -37.68
C LEU A 65 12.45 -8.77 -38.22
N PRO A 66 12.28 -9.77 -39.07
CA PRO A 66 13.41 -10.32 -39.84
C PRO A 66 14.17 -9.19 -40.54
N GLY A 67 15.52 -9.18 -40.44
CA GLY A 67 16.35 -8.14 -41.05
C GLY A 67 16.58 -6.89 -40.18
N ASN A 68 16.42 -7.00 -38.87
CA ASN A 68 16.71 -5.95 -37.86
C ASN A 68 15.79 -4.72 -37.91
N GLY A 69 14.64 -4.79 -38.56
CA GLY A 69 13.59 -3.79 -38.44
C GLY A 69 12.79 -3.94 -37.14
N PHE A 70 12.11 -2.86 -36.74
CA PHE A 70 11.22 -2.87 -35.58
C PHE A 70 9.86 -2.28 -35.94
N LYS A 71 8.80 -2.91 -35.43
CA LYS A 71 7.43 -2.36 -35.45
C LYS A 71 7.02 -2.03 -34.04
N TRP A 72 6.78 -0.77 -33.80
CA TRP A 72 6.29 -0.27 -32.53
C TRP A 72 4.79 -0.47 -32.40
N GLN A 73 4.35 -0.72 -31.17
CA GLN A 73 2.94 -0.65 -30.81
C GLN A 73 2.37 0.73 -31.15
N ASP A 74 1.19 0.76 -31.75
CA ASP A 74 0.51 2.00 -32.10
C ASP A 74 -0.03 2.73 -30.86
N GLY A 75 -0.49 3.97 -31.04
CA GLY A 75 -1.14 4.76 -29.98
C GLY A 75 -0.17 5.36 -28.94
N ALA A 76 -0.69 5.66 -27.77
CA ALA A 76 0.05 6.21 -26.64
C ALA A 76 0.88 5.13 -25.94
N ASN A 77 1.79 5.54 -25.05
CA ASN A 77 2.50 4.60 -24.19
C ASN A 77 1.53 3.98 -23.19
N ASN A 78 1.70 2.69 -22.91
CA ASN A 78 1.01 2.05 -21.80
C ASN A 78 1.50 2.65 -20.49
N LEU A 79 0.66 2.63 -19.46
CA LEU A 79 0.94 3.13 -18.11
C LEU A 79 0.75 2.00 -17.11
N LEU A 80 1.82 1.64 -16.41
CA LEU A 80 1.79 0.73 -15.30
C LEU A 80 1.97 1.52 -14.00
N VAL A 81 1.03 1.38 -13.08
CA VAL A 81 1.13 1.92 -11.72
C VAL A 81 1.13 0.76 -10.75
N LEU A 82 2.23 0.56 -10.07
CA LEU A 82 2.35 -0.51 -9.09
C LEU A 82 1.89 -0.04 -7.70
N PRO A 83 1.20 -0.91 -6.95
CA PRO A 83 0.80 -0.63 -5.58
C PRO A 83 2.02 -0.45 -4.68
N GLU A 84 1.83 0.22 -3.56
CA GLU A 84 2.86 0.39 -2.55
C GLU A 84 3.20 -0.95 -1.88
N PRO A 85 4.41 -1.12 -1.31
CA PRO A 85 4.84 -2.41 -0.74
C PRO A 85 3.92 -2.97 0.34
N TRP A 86 3.27 -2.09 1.11
CA TRP A 86 2.34 -2.48 2.19
C TRP A 86 0.94 -2.85 1.70
N ASP A 87 0.62 -2.55 0.44
CA ASP A 87 -0.68 -2.87 -0.16
C ASP A 87 -0.65 -4.21 -0.92
N VAL A 88 0.51 -4.89 -0.93
CA VAL A 88 0.73 -6.13 -1.68
C VAL A 88 0.87 -7.31 -0.73
N PRO A 89 0.12 -8.40 -0.94
CA PRO A 89 0.37 -9.65 -0.23
C PRO A 89 1.79 -10.17 -0.50
N GLU A 90 2.40 -10.76 0.51
CA GLU A 90 3.74 -11.37 0.38
C GLU A 90 3.73 -12.44 -0.74
N GLY A 91 4.66 -12.33 -1.70
CA GLY A 91 4.74 -13.23 -2.85
C GLY A 91 3.74 -12.95 -3.98
N GLY A 92 2.97 -11.85 -3.91
CA GLY A 92 2.02 -11.46 -4.96
C GLY A 92 2.72 -11.11 -6.28
N VAL A 93 2.11 -11.54 -7.40
CA VAL A 93 2.51 -11.17 -8.76
C VAL A 93 1.48 -10.20 -9.31
N PHE A 94 1.94 -9.06 -9.81
CA PHE A 94 1.08 -8.10 -10.49
C PHE A 94 0.94 -8.50 -11.97
N MET A 95 -0.29 -8.63 -12.46
CA MET A 95 -0.56 -8.98 -13.84
C MET A 95 -0.89 -7.72 -14.66
N ALA A 96 -0.17 -7.51 -15.75
CA ALA A 96 -0.44 -6.49 -16.75
C ALA A 96 -0.85 -7.19 -18.05
N ASP A 97 -2.17 -7.30 -18.29
CA ASP A 97 -2.74 -7.88 -19.50
C ASP A 97 -3.08 -6.75 -20.48
N ASP A 98 -2.46 -6.75 -21.63
CA ASP A 98 -2.52 -5.67 -22.62
C ASP A 98 -2.96 -6.16 -24.00
N ASP A 99 -3.39 -5.22 -24.82
CA ASP A 99 -3.63 -5.38 -26.24
C ASP A 99 -2.59 -4.61 -27.06
N PHE A 100 -2.17 -5.16 -28.20
CA PHE A 100 -1.20 -4.50 -29.10
C PHE A 100 -1.76 -3.20 -29.73
N GLY A 101 -3.07 -3.01 -29.75
CA GLY A 101 -3.73 -1.78 -30.22
C GLY A 101 -3.39 -0.53 -29.41
N GLY A 102 -2.82 -0.72 -28.21
CA GLY A 102 -2.44 0.36 -27.31
C GLY A 102 -3.61 1.08 -26.67
N VAL A 103 -3.30 1.96 -25.70
CA VAL A 103 -4.28 2.78 -24.99
C VAL A 103 -4.54 4.06 -25.79
N THR A 104 -5.79 4.46 -25.97
CA THR A 104 -6.11 5.74 -26.60
C THR A 104 -5.63 6.90 -25.72
N ARG A 105 -5.28 8.04 -26.34
CA ARG A 105 -4.86 9.24 -25.58
C ARG A 105 -5.91 9.73 -24.60
N GLU A 106 -7.19 9.58 -24.96
CA GLU A 106 -8.30 9.92 -24.06
C GLU A 106 -8.38 9.01 -22.85
N ALA A 107 -8.27 7.71 -23.04
CA ALA A 107 -8.27 6.73 -21.94
C ALA A 107 -7.08 6.95 -20.99
N GLN A 108 -5.90 7.26 -21.54
CA GLN A 108 -4.71 7.58 -20.76
C GLN A 108 -4.89 8.86 -19.94
N THR A 109 -5.51 9.90 -20.52
CA THR A 109 -5.82 11.15 -19.82
C THR A 109 -6.82 10.92 -18.69
N GLN A 110 -7.87 10.15 -18.93
CA GLN A 110 -8.88 9.81 -17.91
C GLN A 110 -8.25 9.02 -16.75
N LEU A 111 -7.37 8.06 -17.07
CA LEU A 111 -6.67 7.27 -16.07
C LEU A 111 -5.73 8.17 -15.22
N ALA A 112 -5.00 9.09 -15.84
CA ALA A 112 -4.13 10.04 -15.14
C ALA A 112 -4.93 10.97 -14.20
N VAL A 113 -6.07 11.49 -14.64
CA VAL A 113 -6.96 12.32 -13.81
C VAL A 113 -7.48 11.52 -12.61
N LYS A 114 -7.91 10.27 -12.84
CA LYS A 114 -8.39 9.39 -11.77
C LYS A 114 -7.28 9.06 -10.77
N LEU A 115 -6.07 8.81 -11.23
CA LEU A 115 -4.91 8.55 -10.37
C LEU A 115 -4.62 9.77 -9.47
N ILE A 116 -4.56 10.98 -10.04
CA ILE A 116 -4.33 12.22 -9.28
C ILE A 116 -5.41 12.44 -8.21
N SER A 117 -6.68 12.18 -8.52
CA SER A 117 -7.77 12.31 -7.55
C SER A 117 -7.65 11.30 -6.41
N THR A 118 -7.33 10.04 -6.73
CA THR A 118 -7.14 8.98 -5.74
C THR A 118 -5.94 9.26 -4.82
N GLU A 119 -4.82 9.76 -5.35
CA GLU A 119 -3.66 10.14 -4.54
C GLU A 119 -3.97 11.31 -3.59
N LYS A 120 -4.75 12.30 -4.03
CA LYS A 120 -5.21 13.39 -3.16
C LYS A 120 -6.08 12.87 -2.02
N GLU A 121 -7.01 11.99 -2.31
CA GLU A 121 -7.88 11.37 -1.31
C GLU A 121 -7.07 10.54 -0.30
N LYS A 122 -6.12 9.74 -0.78
CA LYS A 122 -5.20 8.96 0.06
C LYS A 122 -4.38 9.83 1.02
N VAL A 123 -3.85 10.96 0.53
CA VAL A 123 -3.14 11.93 1.38
C VAL A 123 -4.06 12.50 2.46
N GLN A 124 -5.29 12.88 2.09
CA GLN A 124 -6.27 13.41 3.04
C GLN A 124 -6.63 12.39 4.12
N LEU A 125 -6.92 11.14 3.75
CA LEU A 125 -7.20 10.06 4.68
C LEU A 125 -6.03 9.78 5.64
N ARG A 126 -4.79 9.88 5.17
CA ARG A 126 -3.60 9.77 6.03
C ARG A 126 -3.53 10.88 7.08
N VAL A 127 -3.83 12.12 6.69
CA VAL A 127 -3.86 13.26 7.61
C VAL A 127 -4.93 13.06 8.67
N GLU A 128 -6.13 12.65 8.27
CA GLU A 128 -7.25 12.38 9.19
C GLU A 128 -6.94 11.22 10.15
N ALA A 129 -6.35 10.13 9.64
CA ALA A 129 -5.95 9.00 10.46
C ALA A 129 -4.88 9.38 11.51
N ASN A 130 -3.91 10.21 11.13
CA ASN A 130 -2.89 10.70 12.08
C ASN A 130 -3.51 11.61 13.13
N LYS A 131 -4.42 12.51 12.76
CA LYS A 131 -5.16 13.36 13.70
C LYS A 131 -5.97 12.52 14.70
N ALA A 132 -6.67 11.50 14.22
CA ALA A 132 -7.42 10.58 15.08
C ALA A 132 -6.51 9.83 16.07
N LYS A 133 -5.32 9.37 15.62
CA LYS A 133 -4.32 8.74 16.50
C LYS A 133 -3.86 9.67 17.62
N GLU A 134 -3.55 10.92 17.30
CA GLU A 134 -3.13 11.90 18.32
C GLU A 134 -4.25 12.22 19.31
N MET A 135 -5.49 12.36 18.86
CA MET A 135 -6.64 12.54 19.74
C MET A 135 -6.85 11.33 20.68
N THR A 136 -6.73 10.12 20.16
CA THR A 136 -6.83 8.89 20.95
C THR A 136 -5.73 8.82 22.00
N LYS A 137 -4.50 9.19 21.64
CA LYS A 137 -3.37 9.24 22.57
C LYS A 137 -3.58 10.25 23.68
N ALA A 138 -4.09 11.45 23.38
CA ALA A 138 -4.40 12.48 24.37
C ALA A 138 -5.50 12.00 25.32
N ALA A 139 -6.58 11.45 24.82
CA ALA A 139 -7.67 10.91 25.63
C ALA A 139 -7.21 9.77 26.57
N LEU A 140 -6.33 8.89 26.07
CA LEU A 140 -5.75 7.82 26.89
C LEU A 140 -4.92 8.39 28.03
N GLN A 141 -4.19 9.45 27.80
CA GLN A 141 -3.36 10.11 28.81
C GLN A 141 -4.22 10.78 29.91
N GLU A 142 -5.30 11.44 29.52
CA GLU A 142 -6.29 12.00 30.47
C GLU A 142 -6.92 10.89 31.32
N LEU A 143 -7.25 9.77 30.71
CA LEU A 143 -7.85 8.62 31.39
C LEU A 143 -6.88 7.98 32.40
N LEU A 144 -5.59 7.93 32.10
CA LEU A 144 -4.55 7.48 33.04
C LEU A 144 -4.44 8.39 34.25
N VAL A 145 -4.44 9.72 34.05
CA VAL A 145 -4.40 10.70 35.14
C VAL A 145 -5.63 10.57 36.03
N ALA A 146 -6.84 10.52 35.45
CA ALA A 146 -8.08 10.35 36.20
C ALA A 146 -8.10 9.04 37.01
N ARG A 147 -7.55 7.96 36.47
CA ARG A 147 -7.41 6.69 37.18
C ARG A 147 -6.48 6.77 38.37
N GLU A 148 -5.35 7.48 38.26
CA GLU A 148 -4.44 7.72 39.40
C GLU A 148 -5.11 8.55 40.51
N GLU A 149 -5.86 9.58 40.13
CA GLU A 149 -6.62 10.38 41.09
C GLU A 149 -7.68 9.57 41.82
N LEU A 150 -8.40 8.71 41.10
CA LEU A 150 -9.37 7.79 41.66
C LEU A 150 -8.73 6.82 42.67
N ASN A 151 -7.59 6.23 42.33
CA ASN A 151 -6.85 5.34 43.22
C ASN A 151 -6.45 6.07 44.52
N LYS A 152 -5.91 7.29 44.42
CA LYS A 152 -5.55 8.12 45.57
C LYS A 152 -6.76 8.45 46.43
N ALA A 153 -7.92 8.71 45.87
CA ALA A 153 -9.15 8.96 46.58
C ALA A 153 -9.65 7.69 47.31
N GLN A 154 -9.56 6.53 46.68
CA GLN A 154 -9.90 5.24 47.29
C GLN A 154 -8.98 4.90 48.47
N GLU A 155 -7.69 5.15 48.37
CA GLU A 155 -6.72 4.96 49.47
C GLU A 155 -7.06 5.86 50.67
N LYS A 156 -7.39 7.14 50.41
CA LYS A 156 -7.81 8.06 51.47
C LYS A 156 -9.11 7.62 52.16
N LEU A 157 -10.08 7.13 51.41
CA LEU A 157 -11.34 6.61 51.93
C LEU A 157 -11.10 5.38 52.80
N ALA A 158 -10.30 4.41 52.33
CA ALA A 158 -9.96 3.22 53.12
C ALA A 158 -9.23 3.57 54.43
N ALA A 159 -8.31 4.55 54.40
CA ALA A 159 -7.64 5.03 55.61
C ALA A 159 -8.63 5.70 56.60
N TYR A 160 -9.59 6.47 56.10
CA TYR A 160 -10.64 7.07 56.92
C TYR A 160 -11.54 6.02 57.57
N GLU A 161 -11.99 5.03 56.80
CA GLU A 161 -12.81 3.91 57.30
C GLU A 161 -12.08 3.11 58.39
N GLY A 162 -10.78 2.82 58.18
CA GLY A 162 -9.92 2.16 59.16
C GLY A 162 -9.81 2.96 60.48
N ASN A 163 -9.67 4.28 60.41
CA ASN A 163 -9.61 5.14 61.58
C ASN A 163 -10.94 5.18 62.34
N VAL A 164 -12.08 5.24 61.65
CA VAL A 164 -13.41 5.18 62.21
C VAL A 164 -13.66 3.85 62.96
N GLN A 165 -13.29 2.74 62.32
CA GLN A 165 -13.43 1.42 62.93
C GLN A 165 -12.56 1.26 64.18
N THR A 166 -11.35 1.79 64.16
CA THR A 166 -10.45 1.77 65.36
C THR A 166 -10.99 2.61 66.47
N ALA A 167 -11.53 3.80 66.21
CA ALA A 167 -12.15 4.68 67.22
C ALA A 167 -13.40 4.02 67.80
N PHE A 168 -14.25 3.39 67.03
CA PHE A 168 -15.44 2.69 67.49
C PHE A 168 -15.09 1.49 68.40
N ASN A 169 -14.13 0.69 68.03
CA ASN A 169 -13.65 -0.46 68.82
C ASN A 169 -12.97 0.01 70.14
N GLY A 170 -12.27 1.13 70.12
CA GLY A 170 -11.69 1.75 71.35
C GLY A 170 -12.74 2.20 72.36
N GLN A 171 -13.86 2.77 71.91
CA GLN A 171 -14.98 3.16 72.79
C GLN A 171 -15.69 1.94 73.40
N LEU A 172 -15.85 0.86 72.68
CA LEU A 172 -16.46 -0.39 73.19
C LEU A 172 -15.62 -1.04 74.34
N ASN A 173 -14.29 -1.02 74.16
CA ASN A 173 -13.38 -1.62 75.18
C ASN A 173 -13.07 -0.72 76.36
N GLY A 174 -13.23 0.62 76.24
CA GLY A 174 -13.04 1.56 77.38
C GLY A 174 -14.17 1.57 78.37
N GLY A 175 -15.36 1.10 77.99
CA GLY A 175 -16.53 1.04 78.86
C GLY A 175 -16.62 -0.23 79.77
N ALA A 176 -15.72 -1.20 79.59
CA ALA A 176 -15.78 -2.45 80.37
C ALA A 176 -14.91 -2.48 81.65
N ASN A 177 -14.18 -1.39 81.94
CA ASN A 177 -13.19 -1.37 83.03
C ASN A 177 -13.57 -0.42 84.17
N GLN A 178 -14.84 -0.04 84.29
CA GLN A 178 -15.38 0.66 85.46
C GLN A 178 -16.54 -0.10 86.11
N ARG A 179 -16.21 -1.17 86.81
CA ARG A 179 -17.02 -1.72 87.91
C ARG A 179 -16.12 -2.38 88.95
#